data_56dfe72a7d83a9205e06802e50608510
#
_entry.id   56dfe72a7d83a9205e06802e50608510
#
_cell.length_a   1.000
_cell.length_b   1.000
_cell.length_c   1.000
_cell.angle_alpha   90.00
_cell.angle_beta   90.00
_cell.angle_gamma   90.00
#
_symmetry.space_group_name_H-M   'P 1'
#
loop_
_entity.id
_entity.type
_entity.pdbx_description
1 polymer ?
#
loop_
_entity_poly.entity_id
_entity_poly.type
_entity_poly.pdbx_seq_one_letter_code
_entity_poly.pdbx_strand_id
1 'polypeptide(L)'
;MKMKKVLALALAGVMAFSMAACGAKGEGGEEKAEDGKKRVCFVARASADTFAAWLTSSMKEEAKKYDSFELTCVSGEGDDNKENGLLEDCITKKYDLVIVQSNNNGAQAPYVQQLIDAGIPVITTNPTTHQSDFDGSDNDSIMEGTGTVDADPIEQAKVSADRAVKEVPENANVVVLNGPSGNFHADKRREAWTTYFFEKRPDVKILYEDYANWNSDEALTLMESWVQSGTHIDAIISMNDNMAAGAIEAIKEDRSYVAEDGTTKFLAYGVDGTAQGCLLIKEGLLTSTALQSAADLAAKNMEYANKIVTGEIKATEVNDYVDAPEINIDNVEKYIQMYVDNGEITDENLAK
;
A
#
# COMPACT_ATOMS: atom_id res chain seq x y z
N MET A 1 -35.85 48.52 37.41
CA MET A 1 -37.28 48.85 37.33
C MET A 1 -37.98 47.83 36.45
N LYS A 2 -38.97 47.07 37.08
CA LYS A 2 -40.00 46.21 36.47
C LYS A 2 -39.49 44.99 35.60
N MET A 3 -39.40 43.73 36.06
CA MET A 3 -40.40 42.78 36.59
C MET A 3 -41.75 42.68 35.84
N LYS A 4 -41.99 41.49 35.20
CA LYS A 4 -43.22 40.71 35.09
C LYS A 4 -42.90 39.41 34.39
N LYS A 5 -42.85 38.24 35.08
CA LYS A 5 -43.87 37.30 35.56
C LYS A 5 -44.65 36.63 34.41
N VAL A 6 -44.40 35.37 34.22
CA VAL A 6 -45.17 34.12 34.46
C VAL A 6 -46.21 33.77 33.40
N LEU A 7 -46.15 32.60 32.82
CA LEU A 7 -47.17 31.56 33.00
C LEU A 7 -46.65 30.16 32.58
N ALA A 8 -46.76 29.22 33.51
CA ALA A 8 -46.58 27.80 33.28
C ALA A 8 -47.90 27.17 32.83
N LEU A 9 -47.84 26.20 31.92
CA LEU A 9 -48.92 25.22 31.77
C LEU A 9 -48.31 23.83 31.65
N ALA A 10 -48.59 23.00 32.63
CA ALA A 10 -48.29 21.58 32.71
C ALA A 10 -49.28 20.80 31.84
N LEU A 11 -48.77 19.87 31.05
CA LEU A 11 -49.55 18.72 30.57
C LEU A 11 -48.79 17.45 30.92
N ALA A 12 -49.39 16.71 31.87
CA ALA A 12 -48.97 15.38 32.26
C ALA A 12 -49.36 14.38 31.16
N GLY A 13 -48.37 13.69 30.62
CA GLY A 13 -48.54 12.49 29.79
C GLY A 13 -47.81 11.33 30.44
N VAL A 14 -48.56 10.38 30.97
CA VAL A 14 -48.10 9.14 31.57
C VAL A 14 -47.41 8.30 30.51
N MET A 15 -46.07 8.05 30.63
CA MET A 15 -45.42 6.96 29.96
C MET A 15 -44.92 5.98 30.99
N ALA A 16 -45.50 4.78 30.92
CA ALA A 16 -45.09 3.62 31.70
C ALA A 16 -43.63 3.24 31.36
N PHE A 17 -42.75 3.34 32.34
CA PHE A 17 -41.44 2.76 32.33
C PHE A 17 -41.58 1.26 32.61
N SER A 18 -41.43 0.42 31.58
CA SER A 18 -41.07 -0.99 31.75
C SER A 18 -39.55 -1.10 31.87
N MET A 19 -39.04 -1.19 33.10
CA MET A 19 -37.67 -1.66 33.34
C MET A 19 -37.60 -3.12 32.99
N ALA A 20 -36.96 -3.46 31.85
CA ALA A 20 -36.39 -4.78 31.61
C ALA A 20 -34.89 -4.66 31.87
N ALA A 21 -34.44 -5.19 33.01
CA ALA A 21 -33.04 -5.46 33.27
C ALA A 21 -32.61 -6.58 32.33
N CYS A 22 -31.82 -6.28 31.34
CA CYS A 22 -31.06 -7.28 30.59
C CYS A 22 -29.59 -7.04 30.82
N GLY A 23 -28.95 -8.05 31.41
CA GLY A 23 -27.51 -8.14 31.56
C GLY A 23 -26.82 -8.10 30.19
N ALA A 24 -25.76 -7.32 30.12
CA ALA A 24 -24.87 -7.28 28.99
C ALA A 24 -24.16 -8.64 28.85
N LYS A 25 -24.67 -9.48 27.97
CA LYS A 25 -23.89 -10.47 27.25
C LYS A 25 -23.55 -9.84 25.90
N GLY A 26 -22.26 -9.67 25.63
CA GLY A 26 -21.78 -9.30 24.31
C GLY A 26 -22.23 -10.38 23.30
N GLU A 27 -23.25 -10.07 22.55
CA GLU A 27 -23.57 -10.82 21.34
C GLU A 27 -22.68 -10.24 20.23
N GLY A 28 -21.60 -10.98 19.91
CA GLY A 28 -20.98 -10.89 18.60
C GLY A 28 -22.03 -11.31 17.57
N GLY A 29 -22.68 -10.34 16.96
CA GLY A 29 -23.59 -10.60 15.85
C GLY A 29 -22.81 -11.26 14.71
N GLU A 30 -23.12 -12.51 14.39
CA GLU A 30 -22.76 -13.08 13.11
C GLU A 30 -23.40 -12.19 12.04
N GLU A 31 -22.61 -11.37 11.34
CA GLU A 31 -23.01 -10.80 10.07
C GLU A 31 -23.19 -11.98 9.10
N LYS A 32 -24.42 -12.37 8.88
CA LYS A 32 -24.76 -13.40 7.91
C LYS A 32 -24.61 -12.78 6.53
N ALA A 33 -23.82 -13.42 5.64
CA ALA A 33 -23.85 -13.12 4.23
C ALA A 33 -25.30 -13.17 3.70
N GLU A 34 -25.58 -12.38 2.65
CA GLU A 34 -26.84 -12.55 1.90
C GLU A 34 -27.02 -14.01 1.52
N ASP A 35 -28.25 -14.53 1.57
CA ASP A 35 -28.55 -15.95 1.42
C ASP A 35 -27.81 -16.57 0.19
N GLY A 36 -26.81 -17.41 0.48
CA GLY A 36 -26.07 -18.20 -0.52
C GLY A 36 -24.72 -17.64 -0.98
N LYS A 37 -24.33 -16.42 -0.62
CA LYS A 37 -23.02 -15.85 -0.95
C LYS A 37 -21.93 -16.33 0.01
N LYS A 38 -20.72 -16.48 -0.51
CA LYS A 38 -19.52 -16.75 0.27
C LYS A 38 -18.97 -15.46 0.86
N ARG A 39 -18.19 -15.55 1.94
CA ARG A 39 -17.61 -14.41 2.63
C ARG A 39 -16.10 -14.33 2.39
N VAL A 40 -15.66 -13.29 1.74
CA VAL A 40 -14.23 -13.00 1.47
C VAL A 40 -13.80 -11.81 2.31
N CYS A 41 -12.67 -11.92 3.01
CA CYS A 41 -12.08 -10.80 3.74
C CYS A 41 -10.77 -10.38 3.07
N PHE A 42 -10.62 -9.09 2.81
CA PHE A 42 -9.33 -8.47 2.49
C PHE A 42 -8.83 -7.71 3.71
N VAL A 43 -7.71 -8.16 4.26
CA VAL A 43 -7.00 -7.50 5.36
C VAL A 43 -5.90 -6.67 4.75
N ALA A 44 -6.10 -5.35 4.69
CA ALA A 44 -5.15 -4.37 4.17
C ALA A 44 -4.20 -3.91 5.28
N ARG A 45 -2.93 -3.64 4.92
CA ARG A 45 -1.91 -3.18 5.88
C ARG A 45 -2.22 -1.82 6.49
N ALA A 46 -2.61 -0.83 5.69
CA ALA A 46 -2.89 0.52 6.19
C ALA A 46 -3.82 1.30 5.25
N SER A 47 -4.76 2.07 5.80
CA SER A 47 -5.62 2.97 5.00
C SER A 47 -4.93 4.30 4.66
N ALA A 48 -3.93 4.72 5.45
CA ALA A 48 -3.14 5.93 5.20
C ALA A 48 -2.01 5.72 4.16
N ASP A 49 -1.68 4.48 3.82
CA ASP A 49 -0.78 4.14 2.72
C ASP A 49 -1.52 4.32 1.40
N THR A 50 -1.00 5.21 0.54
CA THR A 50 -1.63 5.56 -0.74
C THR A 50 -1.88 4.35 -1.63
N PHE A 51 -0.90 3.43 -1.73
CA PHE A 51 -1.04 2.23 -2.54
C PHE A 51 -2.05 1.24 -1.94
N ALA A 52 -1.99 0.99 -0.62
CA ALA A 52 -2.91 0.08 0.05
C ALA A 52 -4.37 0.60 -0.01
N ALA A 53 -4.56 1.92 0.08
CA ALA A 53 -5.87 2.56 -0.11
C ALA A 53 -6.38 2.38 -1.55
N TRP A 54 -5.50 2.57 -2.55
CA TRP A 54 -5.83 2.37 -3.96
C TRP A 54 -6.19 0.90 -4.23
N LEU A 55 -5.38 -0.06 -3.77
CA LEU A 55 -5.68 -1.49 -3.90
C LEU A 55 -7.02 -1.85 -3.24
N THR A 56 -7.27 -1.34 -2.03
CA THR A 56 -8.55 -1.57 -1.32
C THR A 56 -9.75 -1.05 -2.12
N SER A 57 -9.64 0.14 -2.71
CA SER A 57 -10.68 0.72 -3.54
C SER A 57 -10.91 -0.11 -4.81
N SER A 58 -9.82 -0.50 -5.49
CA SER A 58 -9.88 -1.32 -6.69
C SER A 58 -10.49 -2.70 -6.42
N MET A 59 -10.15 -3.34 -5.29
CA MET A 59 -10.75 -4.62 -4.89
C MET A 59 -12.27 -4.51 -4.67
N LYS A 60 -12.73 -3.41 -4.04
CA LYS A 60 -14.17 -3.18 -3.84
C LYS A 60 -14.92 -2.99 -5.16
N GLU A 61 -14.32 -2.30 -6.13
CA GLU A 61 -14.94 -2.14 -7.45
C GLU A 61 -14.94 -3.45 -8.25
N GLU A 62 -13.82 -4.18 -8.26
CA GLU A 62 -13.73 -5.46 -8.96
C GLU A 62 -14.68 -6.51 -8.37
N ALA A 63 -14.83 -6.56 -7.04
CA ALA A 63 -15.72 -7.51 -6.37
C ALA A 63 -17.17 -7.39 -6.83
N LYS A 64 -17.62 -6.21 -7.27
CA LYS A 64 -18.99 -6.00 -7.79
C LYS A 64 -19.31 -6.81 -9.07
N LYS A 65 -18.29 -7.33 -9.74
CA LYS A 65 -18.46 -8.15 -10.95
C LYS A 65 -18.84 -9.60 -10.64
N TYR A 66 -18.82 -10.00 -9.36
CA TYR A 66 -19.02 -11.39 -8.92
C TYR A 66 -20.18 -11.49 -7.94
N ASP A 67 -21.13 -12.41 -8.24
CA ASP A 67 -22.27 -12.67 -7.37
C ASP A 67 -22.02 -13.81 -6.36
N SER A 68 -20.89 -14.53 -6.50
CA SER A 68 -20.56 -15.72 -5.69
C SER A 68 -20.15 -15.40 -4.27
N PHE A 69 -19.68 -14.18 -4.00
CA PHE A 69 -19.19 -13.76 -2.67
C PHE A 69 -19.52 -12.32 -2.34
N GLU A 70 -19.37 -12.01 -1.07
CA GLU A 70 -19.33 -10.66 -0.50
C GLU A 70 -17.92 -10.35 -0.02
N LEU A 71 -17.37 -9.18 -0.41
CA LEU A 71 -16.06 -8.72 0.02
C LEU A 71 -16.17 -7.78 1.22
N THR A 72 -15.53 -8.14 2.32
CA THR A 72 -15.28 -7.25 3.46
C THR A 72 -13.83 -6.79 3.42
N CYS A 73 -13.58 -5.47 3.50
CA CYS A 73 -12.23 -4.92 3.61
C CYS A 73 -12.03 -4.33 5.01
N VAL A 74 -10.94 -4.71 5.67
CA VAL A 74 -10.51 -4.20 6.98
C VAL A 74 -9.06 -3.75 6.89
N SER A 75 -8.60 -2.89 7.82
CA SER A 75 -7.25 -2.32 7.77
C SER A 75 -6.53 -2.43 9.11
N GLY A 76 -5.26 -2.88 9.05
CA GLY A 76 -4.33 -2.94 10.18
C GLY A 76 -3.82 -1.56 10.63
N GLU A 77 -3.98 -0.52 9.80
CA GLU A 77 -3.52 0.86 10.06
C GLU A 77 -2.00 0.97 10.34
N GLY A 78 -1.21 0.08 9.75
CA GLY A 78 0.24 0.03 9.94
C GLY A 78 0.67 -0.51 11.32
N ASP A 79 -0.26 -1.09 12.08
CA ASP A 79 0.01 -1.70 13.38
C ASP A 79 -0.09 -3.23 13.26
N ASP A 80 1.05 -3.91 13.45
CA ASP A 80 1.14 -5.37 13.32
C ASP A 80 0.21 -6.09 14.29
N ASN A 81 0.03 -5.60 15.52
CA ASN A 81 -0.87 -6.23 16.49
C ASN A 81 -2.33 -6.10 16.10
N LYS A 82 -2.70 -4.93 15.53
CA LYS A 82 -4.06 -4.73 15.02
C LYS A 82 -4.33 -5.64 13.83
N GLU A 83 -3.38 -5.75 12.90
CA GLU A 83 -3.50 -6.63 11.75
C GLU A 83 -3.63 -8.09 12.17
N ASN A 84 -2.79 -8.54 13.13
CA ASN A 84 -2.86 -9.87 13.71
C ASN A 84 -4.23 -10.17 14.33
N GLY A 85 -4.79 -9.22 15.10
CA GLY A 85 -6.14 -9.34 15.66
C GLY A 85 -7.23 -9.44 14.59
N LEU A 86 -7.08 -8.77 13.44
CA LEU A 86 -8.00 -8.89 12.31
C LEU A 86 -7.94 -10.27 11.65
N LEU A 87 -6.73 -10.89 11.56
CA LEU A 87 -6.57 -12.26 11.05
C LEU A 87 -7.23 -13.28 12.00
N GLU A 88 -7.08 -13.14 13.33
CA GLU A 88 -7.79 -13.95 14.31
C GLU A 88 -9.32 -13.77 14.22
N ASP A 89 -9.77 -12.54 14.00
CA ASP A 89 -11.19 -12.23 13.78
C ASP A 89 -11.74 -12.96 12.54
N CYS A 90 -10.94 -13.10 11.48
CA CYS A 90 -11.33 -13.84 10.28
C CYS A 90 -11.62 -15.31 10.59
N ILE A 91 -10.84 -15.94 11.48
CA ILE A 91 -11.08 -17.32 11.95
C ILE A 91 -12.39 -17.39 12.73
N THR A 92 -12.55 -16.49 13.71
CA THR A 92 -13.76 -16.44 14.57
C THR A 92 -15.04 -16.23 13.75
N LYS A 93 -14.98 -15.35 12.75
CA LYS A 93 -16.09 -15.01 11.85
C LYS A 93 -16.28 -16.03 10.73
N LYS A 94 -15.39 -17.03 10.58
CA LYS A 94 -15.45 -18.12 9.60
C LYS A 94 -15.58 -17.61 8.17
N TYR A 95 -14.65 -16.78 7.72
CA TYR A 95 -14.58 -16.40 6.32
C TYR A 95 -14.29 -17.61 5.42
N ASP A 96 -14.81 -17.61 4.18
CA ASP A 96 -14.59 -18.66 3.20
C ASP A 96 -13.27 -18.50 2.43
N LEU A 97 -12.69 -17.28 2.46
CA LEU A 97 -11.37 -16.94 1.93
C LEU A 97 -10.87 -15.68 2.63
N VAL A 98 -9.58 -15.63 2.93
CA VAL A 98 -8.90 -14.41 3.41
C VAL A 98 -7.81 -14.03 2.43
N ILE A 99 -7.78 -12.74 2.04
CA ILE A 99 -6.72 -12.13 1.24
C ILE A 99 -5.94 -11.22 2.20
N VAL A 100 -4.62 -11.42 2.29
CA VAL A 100 -3.77 -10.73 3.27
C VAL A 100 -2.76 -9.84 2.56
N GLN A 101 -2.74 -8.56 2.90
CA GLN A 101 -1.71 -7.61 2.51
C GLN A 101 -0.89 -7.24 3.76
N SER A 102 0.18 -8.00 4.03
CA SER A 102 0.95 -7.87 5.26
C SER A 102 1.69 -6.53 5.37
N ASN A 103 1.63 -5.91 6.55
CA ASN A 103 2.49 -4.79 6.91
C ASN A 103 3.92 -5.28 7.19
N ASN A 104 4.07 -6.36 7.95
CA ASN A 104 5.32 -7.02 8.29
C ASN A 104 5.13 -8.54 8.14
N ASN A 105 5.75 -9.12 7.11
CA ASN A 105 5.56 -10.52 6.76
C ASN A 105 5.85 -11.46 7.94
N GLY A 106 6.98 -11.29 8.62
CA GLY A 106 7.35 -12.13 9.76
C GLY A 106 6.39 -12.01 10.96
N ALA A 107 5.77 -10.85 11.14
CA ALA A 107 4.78 -10.66 12.21
C ALA A 107 3.43 -11.29 11.88
N GLN A 108 3.02 -11.28 10.61
CA GLN A 108 1.73 -11.82 10.15
C GLN A 108 1.79 -13.32 9.80
N ALA A 109 2.94 -13.88 9.37
CA ALA A 109 3.06 -15.27 8.91
C ALA A 109 2.52 -16.31 9.94
N PRO A 110 2.77 -16.19 11.25
CA PRO A 110 2.17 -17.10 12.23
C PRO A 110 0.64 -17.07 12.26
N TYR A 111 0.01 -15.92 11.96
CA TYR A 111 -1.44 -15.76 11.93
C TYR A 111 -2.03 -16.24 10.60
N VAL A 112 -1.28 -16.09 9.50
CA VAL A 112 -1.58 -16.75 8.22
C VAL A 112 -1.61 -18.27 8.41
N GLN A 113 -0.64 -18.84 9.16
CA GLN A 113 -0.66 -20.27 9.48
C GLN A 113 -1.89 -20.67 10.28
N GLN A 114 -2.34 -19.86 11.24
CA GLN A 114 -3.56 -20.14 11.99
C GLN A 114 -4.82 -20.17 11.10
N LEU A 115 -4.91 -19.31 10.07
CA LEU A 115 -5.99 -19.35 9.08
C LEU A 115 -5.97 -20.67 8.31
N ILE A 116 -4.79 -21.12 7.86
CA ILE A 116 -4.61 -22.39 7.15
C ILE A 116 -5.01 -23.56 8.04
N ASP A 117 -4.55 -23.58 9.30
CA ASP A 117 -4.87 -24.62 10.29
C ASP A 117 -6.38 -24.68 10.59
N ALA A 118 -7.06 -23.54 10.52
CA ALA A 118 -8.52 -23.45 10.64
C ALA A 118 -9.25 -23.90 9.37
N GLY A 119 -8.53 -24.26 8.30
CA GLY A 119 -9.09 -24.70 7.02
C GLY A 119 -9.62 -23.56 6.15
N ILE A 120 -9.21 -22.32 6.42
CA ILE A 120 -9.58 -21.15 5.63
C ILE A 120 -8.55 -20.99 4.51
N PRO A 121 -8.95 -20.97 3.22
CA PRO A 121 -8.07 -20.65 2.11
C PRO A 121 -7.46 -19.24 2.27
N VAL A 122 -6.19 -19.07 1.92
CA VAL A 122 -5.47 -17.78 2.01
C VAL A 122 -4.79 -17.46 0.69
N ILE A 123 -4.96 -16.22 0.22
CA ILE A 123 -4.11 -15.57 -0.78
C ILE A 123 -3.32 -14.48 -0.06
N THR A 124 -2.00 -14.42 -0.27
CA THR A 124 -1.18 -13.28 0.15
C THR A 124 -0.93 -12.37 -1.05
N THR A 125 -0.99 -11.06 -0.84
CA THR A 125 -0.87 -10.09 -1.93
C THR A 125 -0.16 -8.83 -1.46
N ASN A 126 0.83 -8.38 -2.20
CA ASN A 126 1.51 -7.10 -1.98
C ASN A 126 1.84 -6.75 -0.51
N PRO A 127 2.68 -7.60 0.16
CA PRO A 127 3.55 -8.60 -0.43
C PRO A 127 3.07 -10.06 -0.31
N THR A 128 3.69 -10.92 -1.13
CA THR A 128 3.68 -12.37 -0.94
C THR A 128 4.27 -12.72 0.43
N THR A 129 3.69 -13.68 1.14
CA THR A 129 4.30 -14.27 2.33
C THR A 129 5.11 -15.51 1.93
N HIS A 130 6.35 -15.61 2.38
CA HIS A 130 7.28 -16.68 2.07
C HIS A 130 7.45 -17.63 3.25
N GLN A 131 7.97 -18.83 2.98
CA GLN A 131 8.23 -19.81 4.02
C GLN A 131 9.25 -19.30 5.05
N SER A 132 10.26 -18.56 4.57
CA SER A 132 11.25 -17.88 5.41
C SER A 132 10.65 -16.89 6.42
N ASP A 133 9.56 -16.22 6.06
CA ASP A 133 8.84 -15.29 6.95
C ASP A 133 8.20 -16.02 8.14
N PHE A 134 7.79 -17.28 7.92
CA PHE A 134 7.14 -18.10 8.95
C PHE A 134 8.11 -18.82 9.87
N ASP A 135 9.17 -19.46 9.32
CA ASP A 135 10.04 -20.36 10.06
C ASP A 135 11.49 -19.84 10.24
N GLY A 136 11.80 -18.67 9.66
CA GLY A 136 13.13 -18.07 9.73
C GLY A 136 14.21 -18.83 8.95
N SER A 137 13.81 -19.71 8.03
CA SER A 137 14.72 -20.43 7.14
C SER A 137 15.18 -19.55 5.97
N ASP A 138 16.10 -20.07 5.14
CA ASP A 138 16.49 -19.46 3.87
C ASP A 138 15.56 -19.87 2.70
N ASN A 139 14.34 -20.37 2.98
CA ASN A 139 13.41 -20.85 1.97
C ASN A 139 12.49 -19.71 1.49
N ASP A 140 12.84 -19.10 0.37
CA ASP A 140 12.08 -18.02 -0.26
C ASP A 140 10.90 -18.52 -1.15
N SER A 141 10.47 -19.80 -1.01
CA SER A 141 9.24 -20.23 -1.66
C SER A 141 8.01 -19.59 -1.01
N ILE A 142 6.92 -19.47 -1.77
CA ILE A 142 5.60 -19.08 -1.22
C ILE A 142 5.29 -19.96 0.00
N MET A 143 4.77 -19.37 1.06
CA MET A 143 4.43 -20.06 2.30
C MET A 143 3.47 -21.23 2.01
N GLU A 144 3.80 -22.42 2.54
CA GLU A 144 3.00 -23.63 2.32
C GLU A 144 1.55 -23.43 2.78
N GLY A 145 0.61 -23.83 1.94
CA GLY A 145 -0.83 -23.68 2.20
C GLY A 145 -1.45 -22.37 1.69
N THR A 146 -0.64 -21.41 1.22
CA THR A 146 -1.13 -20.15 0.64
C THR A 146 -1.07 -20.15 -0.89
N GLY A 147 -1.80 -19.21 -1.50
CA GLY A 147 -1.53 -18.74 -2.85
C GLY A 147 -1.02 -17.30 -2.83
N THR A 148 -0.57 -16.80 -3.98
CA THR A 148 -0.15 -15.42 -4.11
C THR A 148 -0.61 -14.77 -5.40
N VAL A 149 -0.93 -13.46 -5.29
CA VAL A 149 -1.12 -12.53 -6.41
C VAL A 149 -0.30 -11.29 -6.08
N ASP A 150 0.78 -11.02 -6.79
CA ASP A 150 1.71 -9.97 -6.42
C ASP A 150 2.34 -9.27 -7.64
N ALA A 151 3.25 -8.33 -7.40
CA ALA A 151 4.19 -7.76 -8.36
C ALA A 151 5.60 -8.02 -7.85
N ASP A 152 6.53 -8.38 -8.75
CA ASP A 152 7.91 -8.70 -8.35
C ASP A 152 8.66 -7.43 -7.89
N PRO A 153 9.01 -7.31 -6.58
CA PRO A 153 9.68 -6.12 -6.05
C PRO A 153 11.10 -5.95 -6.60
N ILE A 154 11.77 -7.04 -7.00
CA ILE A 154 13.10 -6.98 -7.59
C ILE A 154 13.02 -6.35 -8.98
N GLU A 155 12.09 -6.83 -9.82
CA GLU A 155 11.89 -6.25 -11.16
C GLU A 155 11.41 -4.79 -11.07
N GLN A 156 10.57 -4.44 -10.11
CA GLN A 156 10.14 -3.06 -9.88
C GLN A 156 11.32 -2.12 -9.60
N ALA A 157 12.19 -2.48 -8.67
CA ALA A 157 13.34 -1.63 -8.34
C ALA A 157 14.39 -1.66 -9.47
N LYS A 158 14.57 -2.80 -10.13
CA LYS A 158 15.54 -2.98 -11.20
C LYS A 158 15.32 -2.05 -12.39
N VAL A 159 14.08 -1.81 -12.81
CA VAL A 159 13.80 -0.93 -13.95
C VAL A 159 14.27 0.50 -13.68
N SER A 160 14.04 1.03 -12.49
CA SER A 160 14.53 2.35 -12.07
C SER A 160 16.03 2.34 -11.82
N ALA A 161 16.60 1.27 -11.25
CA ALA A 161 18.05 1.11 -11.03
C ALA A 161 18.85 1.06 -12.34
N ASP A 162 18.37 0.33 -13.35
CA ASP A 162 19.03 0.26 -14.67
C ASP A 162 19.03 1.62 -15.41
N ARG A 163 18.03 2.48 -15.15
CA ARG A 163 18.02 3.87 -15.59
C ARG A 163 19.03 4.70 -14.81
N ALA A 164 19.00 4.62 -13.48
CA ALA A 164 19.88 5.36 -12.58
C ALA A 164 21.38 5.11 -12.88
N VAL A 165 21.76 3.89 -13.24
CA VAL A 165 23.15 3.57 -13.68
C VAL A 165 23.63 4.49 -14.78
N LYS A 166 22.74 4.91 -15.69
CA LYS A 166 23.08 5.73 -16.88
C LYS A 166 22.98 7.22 -16.61
N GLU A 167 22.08 7.64 -15.73
CA GLU A 167 21.68 9.05 -15.57
C GLU A 167 22.26 9.71 -14.34
N VAL A 168 22.49 8.96 -13.25
CA VAL A 168 23.07 9.53 -12.02
C VAL A 168 24.51 9.99 -12.28
N PRO A 169 24.86 11.25 -11.95
CA PRO A 169 26.21 11.80 -12.18
C PRO A 169 27.32 10.97 -11.54
N GLU A 170 28.54 11.09 -12.06
CA GLU A 170 29.71 10.48 -11.43
C GLU A 170 29.97 11.11 -10.05
N ASN A 171 30.33 10.26 -9.06
CA ASN A 171 30.58 10.64 -7.68
C ASN A 171 29.38 11.29 -6.97
N ALA A 172 28.17 10.99 -7.42
CA ALA A 172 26.93 11.55 -6.85
C ALA A 172 26.74 11.20 -5.38
N ASN A 173 26.15 12.15 -4.65
CA ASN A 173 25.60 11.92 -3.31
C ASN A 173 24.13 11.54 -3.44
N VAL A 174 23.77 10.38 -2.98
CA VAL A 174 22.38 9.92 -3.02
C VAL A 174 21.81 9.71 -1.63
N VAL A 175 20.50 9.83 -1.51
CA VAL A 175 19.75 9.47 -0.30
C VAL A 175 18.80 8.33 -0.60
N VAL A 176 18.54 7.49 0.41
CA VAL A 176 17.69 6.31 0.28
C VAL A 176 16.57 6.38 1.30
N LEU A 177 15.33 6.28 0.83
CA LEU A 177 14.11 6.23 1.65
C LEU A 177 13.55 4.82 1.61
N ASN A 178 13.65 4.10 2.73
CA ASN A 178 13.17 2.73 2.87
C ASN A 178 11.72 2.68 3.33
N GLY A 179 10.98 1.65 2.88
CA GLY A 179 9.69 1.27 3.45
C GLY A 179 9.85 0.63 4.84
N PRO A 180 8.76 0.13 5.46
CA PRO A 180 8.82 -0.47 6.79
C PRO A 180 9.80 -1.64 6.86
N SER A 181 10.56 -1.71 7.96
CA SER A 181 11.45 -2.83 8.22
C SER A 181 10.65 -4.13 8.39
N GLY A 182 11.11 -5.21 7.74
CA GLY A 182 10.42 -6.52 7.75
C GLY A 182 9.25 -6.61 6.76
N ASN A 183 9.04 -5.58 5.94
CA ASN A 183 8.16 -5.68 4.79
C ASN A 183 8.95 -6.24 3.59
N PHE A 184 8.52 -7.36 3.06
CA PHE A 184 9.22 -8.07 1.99
C PHE A 184 9.50 -7.18 0.76
N HIS A 185 8.51 -6.39 0.32
CA HIS A 185 8.70 -5.48 -0.82
C HIS A 185 9.74 -4.40 -0.54
N ALA A 186 9.75 -3.82 0.68
CA ALA A 186 10.74 -2.82 1.05
C ALA A 186 12.16 -3.40 1.01
N ASP A 187 12.35 -4.55 1.62
CA ASP A 187 13.65 -5.20 1.75
C ASP A 187 14.17 -5.68 0.37
N LYS A 188 13.31 -6.28 -0.46
CA LYS A 188 13.70 -6.76 -1.81
C LYS A 188 13.94 -5.63 -2.79
N ARG A 189 13.17 -4.53 -2.76
CA ARG A 189 13.47 -3.33 -3.54
C ARG A 189 14.82 -2.74 -3.14
N ARG A 190 15.11 -2.67 -1.83
CA ARG A 190 16.41 -2.17 -1.33
C ARG A 190 17.57 -3.08 -1.75
N GLU A 191 17.42 -4.40 -1.70
CA GLU A 191 18.38 -5.39 -2.19
C GLU A 191 18.64 -5.22 -3.68
N ALA A 192 17.58 -5.04 -4.48
CA ALA A 192 17.70 -4.83 -5.92
C ALA A 192 18.46 -3.54 -6.25
N TRP A 193 18.25 -2.43 -5.53
CA TRP A 193 19.05 -1.23 -5.67
C TRP A 193 20.53 -1.49 -5.37
N THR A 194 20.86 -2.32 -4.38
CA THR A 194 22.24 -2.72 -4.12
C THR A 194 22.85 -3.42 -5.33
N THR A 195 22.19 -4.46 -5.81
CA THR A 195 22.70 -5.33 -6.89
C THR A 195 22.73 -4.64 -8.25
N TYR A 196 21.67 -3.89 -8.59
CA TYR A 196 21.51 -3.35 -9.94
C TYR A 196 22.01 -1.91 -10.09
N PHE A 197 22.27 -1.18 -9.00
CA PHE A 197 22.79 0.19 -9.03
C PHE A 197 24.11 0.34 -8.25
N PHE A 198 24.12 0.16 -6.94
CA PHE A 198 25.30 0.49 -6.12
C PHE A 198 26.52 -0.36 -6.43
N GLU A 199 26.36 -1.66 -6.72
CA GLU A 199 27.47 -2.52 -7.13
C GLU A 199 28.03 -2.13 -8.51
N LYS A 200 27.19 -1.57 -9.41
CA LYS A 200 27.62 -1.09 -10.73
C LYS A 200 28.21 0.32 -10.71
N ARG A 201 27.87 1.09 -9.68
CA ARG A 201 28.26 2.49 -9.49
C ARG A 201 28.96 2.68 -8.12
N PRO A 202 30.15 2.06 -7.92
CA PRO A 202 30.89 2.18 -6.65
C PRO A 202 31.44 3.60 -6.41
N ASP A 203 31.35 4.48 -7.39
CA ASP A 203 31.66 5.90 -7.28
C ASP A 203 30.59 6.70 -6.54
N VAL A 204 29.34 6.21 -6.52
CA VAL A 204 28.20 6.87 -5.89
C VAL A 204 28.24 6.65 -4.38
N LYS A 205 27.96 7.71 -3.62
CA LYS A 205 27.95 7.70 -2.16
C LYS A 205 26.52 7.77 -1.63
N ILE A 206 26.13 6.81 -0.80
CA ILE A 206 24.91 6.95 0.05
C ILE A 206 25.25 7.96 1.14
N LEU A 207 24.66 9.16 1.04
CA LEU A 207 24.84 10.25 1.99
C LEU A 207 24.01 10.01 3.26
N TYR A 208 22.76 9.64 3.07
CA TYR A 208 21.80 9.30 4.12
C TYR A 208 20.90 8.17 3.68
N GLU A 209 20.46 7.36 4.63
CA GLU A 209 19.51 6.28 4.44
C GLU A 209 18.71 6.11 5.73
N ASP A 210 17.35 6.08 5.61
CA ASP A 210 16.48 5.84 6.76
C ASP A 210 15.12 5.29 6.29
N TYR A 211 14.28 4.91 7.26
CA TYR A 211 12.94 4.38 7.04
C TYR A 211 11.93 5.53 7.08
N ALA A 212 11.11 5.63 6.05
CA ALA A 212 9.99 6.56 5.96
C ALA A 212 8.64 5.82 5.84
N ASN A 213 8.61 4.52 6.08
CA ASN A 213 7.44 3.67 6.36
C ASN A 213 6.26 3.85 5.40
N TRP A 214 6.53 3.98 4.09
CA TRP A 214 5.57 4.32 3.04
C TRP A 214 4.86 5.67 3.22
N ASN A 215 5.34 6.52 4.13
CA ASN A 215 4.71 7.76 4.57
C ASN A 215 5.39 8.99 3.98
N SER A 216 4.61 9.85 3.31
CA SER A 216 5.08 11.09 2.69
C SER A 216 5.58 12.11 3.72
N ASP A 217 4.89 12.27 4.86
CA ASP A 217 5.26 13.26 5.87
C ASP A 217 6.55 12.88 6.60
N GLU A 218 6.77 11.56 6.82
CA GLU A 218 8.03 11.05 7.38
C GLU A 218 9.19 11.30 6.40
N ALA A 219 8.98 11.01 5.10
CA ALA A 219 9.97 11.26 4.06
C ALA A 219 10.29 12.75 3.91
N LEU A 220 9.29 13.64 3.98
CA LEU A 220 9.45 15.08 3.98
C LEU A 220 10.35 15.52 5.17
N THR A 221 10.02 15.06 6.38
CA THR A 221 10.76 15.40 7.60
C THR A 221 12.23 14.94 7.54
N LEU A 222 12.49 13.72 7.04
CA LEU A 222 13.83 13.20 6.83
C LEU A 222 14.60 14.06 5.83
N MET A 223 13.97 14.37 4.69
CA MET A 223 14.61 15.14 3.62
C MET A 223 14.93 16.57 4.05
N GLU A 224 14.03 17.27 4.76
CA GLU A 224 14.30 18.57 5.36
C GLU A 224 15.53 18.55 6.27
N SER A 225 15.64 17.50 7.11
CA SER A 225 16.79 17.31 8.00
C SER A 225 18.10 17.08 7.21
N TRP A 226 18.05 16.28 6.15
CA TRP A 226 19.21 15.96 5.33
C TRP A 226 19.73 17.17 4.54
N VAL A 227 18.84 17.97 3.99
CA VAL A 227 19.17 19.22 3.29
C VAL A 227 19.85 20.23 4.21
N GLN A 228 19.46 20.30 5.50
CA GLN A 228 20.09 21.18 6.48
C GLN A 228 21.57 20.87 6.74
N SER A 229 22.06 19.69 6.37
CA SER A 229 23.49 19.36 6.45
C SER A 229 24.37 20.21 5.52
N GLY A 230 23.77 20.82 4.50
CA GLY A 230 24.41 21.63 3.50
C GLY A 230 25.18 20.87 2.42
N THR A 231 25.17 19.54 2.44
CA THR A 231 25.73 18.72 1.35
C THR A 231 24.68 18.55 0.27
N HIS A 232 25.01 18.85 -0.99
CA HIS A 232 24.09 18.68 -2.11
C HIS A 232 23.73 17.22 -2.33
N ILE A 233 22.46 16.97 -2.57
CA ILE A 233 21.89 15.63 -2.87
C ILE A 233 21.63 15.58 -4.37
N ASP A 234 22.30 14.66 -5.06
CA ASP A 234 22.21 14.52 -6.52
C ASP A 234 21.07 13.58 -6.94
N ALA A 235 20.71 12.61 -6.09
CA ALA A 235 19.58 11.72 -6.37
C ALA A 235 18.86 11.22 -5.11
N ILE A 236 17.57 10.98 -5.26
CA ILE A 236 16.66 10.41 -4.27
C ILE A 236 16.25 9.02 -4.77
N ILE A 237 16.57 8.00 -4.00
CA ILE A 237 16.14 6.61 -4.25
C ILE A 237 15.06 6.29 -3.23
N SER A 238 13.84 6.13 -3.69
CA SER A 238 12.69 5.85 -2.83
C SER A 238 12.06 4.51 -3.18
N MET A 239 11.73 3.73 -2.16
CA MET A 239 11.10 2.43 -2.36
C MET A 239 9.63 2.53 -2.76
N ASN A 240 9.02 3.76 -2.74
CA ASN A 240 7.73 4.03 -3.36
C ASN A 240 7.55 5.51 -3.75
N ASP A 241 6.49 5.81 -4.52
CA ASP A 241 6.17 7.15 -5.01
C ASP A 241 5.73 8.09 -3.89
N ASN A 242 5.03 7.58 -2.89
CA ASN A 242 4.51 8.41 -1.80
C ASN A 242 5.64 9.04 -0.96
N MET A 243 6.67 8.26 -0.65
CA MET A 243 7.87 8.78 0.02
C MET A 243 8.68 9.68 -0.91
N ALA A 244 8.80 9.33 -2.21
CA ALA A 244 9.46 10.19 -3.19
C ALA A 244 8.78 11.57 -3.27
N ALA A 245 7.45 11.61 -3.29
CA ALA A 245 6.68 12.85 -3.30
C ALA A 245 6.95 13.72 -2.06
N GLY A 246 7.00 13.11 -0.86
CA GLY A 246 7.35 13.83 0.37
C GLY A 246 8.75 14.42 0.34
N ALA A 247 9.74 13.65 -0.13
CA ALA A 247 11.11 14.15 -0.27
C ALA A 247 11.23 15.28 -1.32
N ILE A 248 10.54 15.14 -2.45
CA ILE A 248 10.49 16.18 -3.50
C ILE A 248 9.84 17.46 -2.94
N GLU A 249 8.75 17.34 -2.17
CA GLU A 249 8.08 18.49 -1.55
C GLU A 249 9.04 19.31 -0.67
N ALA A 250 9.94 18.66 0.06
CA ALA A 250 10.93 19.31 0.92
C ALA A 250 11.95 20.18 0.14
N ILE A 251 12.19 19.89 -1.14
CA ILE A 251 13.28 20.51 -1.92
C ILE A 251 12.84 21.27 -3.16
N LYS A 252 11.62 21.08 -3.64
CA LYS A 252 11.16 21.65 -4.92
C LYS A 252 11.17 23.17 -4.97
N GLU A 253 11.04 23.83 -3.84
CA GLU A 253 11.07 25.30 -3.73
C GLU A 253 12.50 25.86 -3.50
N ASP A 254 13.48 25.00 -3.23
CA ASP A 254 14.86 25.41 -3.01
C ASP A 254 15.60 25.62 -4.34
N ARG A 255 16.09 26.83 -4.58
CA ARG A 255 16.84 27.21 -5.80
C ARG A 255 18.14 26.46 -5.99
N SER A 256 18.66 25.80 -4.97
CA SER A 256 19.80 24.88 -5.11
C SER A 256 19.42 23.60 -5.82
N TYR A 257 18.13 23.18 -5.76
CA TYR A 257 17.60 21.95 -6.34
C TYR A 257 16.71 22.18 -7.57
N VAL A 258 15.98 23.29 -7.63
CA VAL A 258 15.15 23.63 -8.79
C VAL A 258 15.47 25.06 -9.25
N ALA A 259 15.93 25.21 -10.49
CA ALA A 259 16.25 26.50 -11.08
C ALA A 259 14.99 27.35 -11.35
N GLU A 260 15.18 28.65 -11.68
CA GLU A 260 14.05 29.56 -11.98
C GLU A 260 13.24 29.15 -13.21
N ASP A 261 13.86 28.46 -14.16
CA ASP A 261 13.21 27.94 -15.35
C ASP A 261 12.53 26.57 -15.14
N GLY A 262 12.51 26.07 -13.89
CA GLY A 262 11.94 24.77 -13.53
C GLY A 262 12.90 23.59 -13.71
N THR A 263 14.13 23.81 -14.20
CA THR A 263 15.09 22.71 -14.37
C THR A 263 15.51 22.13 -13.02
N THR A 264 15.31 20.83 -12.84
CA THR A 264 15.76 20.10 -11.63
C THR A 264 17.26 19.84 -11.68
N LYS A 265 17.89 19.86 -10.51
CA LYS A 265 19.30 19.57 -10.30
C LYS A 265 19.49 18.35 -9.42
N PHE A 266 18.50 17.49 -9.40
CA PHE A 266 18.49 16.20 -8.75
C PHE A 266 17.71 15.22 -9.62
N LEU A 267 17.92 13.94 -9.37
CA LEU A 267 17.12 12.85 -9.94
C LEU A 267 16.31 12.20 -8.82
N ALA A 268 15.13 11.68 -9.12
CA ALA A 268 14.33 10.96 -8.13
C ALA A 268 13.71 9.72 -8.77
N TYR A 269 13.73 8.62 -8.03
CA TYR A 269 13.24 7.33 -8.48
C TYR A 269 12.24 6.78 -7.46
N GLY A 270 11.12 6.26 -7.96
CA GLY A 270 10.04 5.69 -7.17
C GLY A 270 9.63 4.30 -7.63
N VAL A 271 8.57 3.80 -7.03
CA VAL A 271 7.82 2.60 -7.39
C VAL A 271 6.36 2.87 -7.06
N ASP A 272 5.45 2.26 -7.73
CA ASP A 272 3.99 2.17 -7.70
C ASP A 272 3.35 2.74 -8.97
N GLY A 273 3.92 3.79 -9.57
CA GLY A 273 3.32 4.44 -10.75
C GLY A 273 2.02 5.15 -10.41
N THR A 274 1.90 5.72 -9.22
CA THR A 274 0.69 6.40 -8.74
C THR A 274 0.31 7.61 -9.59
N ALA A 275 -0.96 8.06 -9.50
CA ALA A 275 -1.41 9.29 -10.13
C ALA A 275 -0.51 10.49 -9.78
N GLN A 276 -0.14 10.64 -8.50
CA GLN A 276 0.79 11.66 -8.05
C GLN A 276 2.19 11.47 -8.63
N GLY A 277 2.72 10.25 -8.65
CA GLY A 277 4.02 9.94 -9.25
C GLY A 277 4.06 10.30 -10.74
N CYS A 278 2.98 10.00 -11.48
CA CYS A 278 2.85 10.37 -12.89
C CYS A 278 2.83 11.90 -13.10
N LEU A 279 2.15 12.65 -12.24
CA LEU A 279 2.16 14.12 -12.30
C LEU A 279 3.56 14.67 -12.00
N LEU A 280 4.28 14.15 -11.01
CA LEU A 280 5.66 14.54 -10.71
C LEU A 280 6.62 14.22 -11.87
N ILE A 281 6.41 13.11 -12.60
CA ILE A 281 7.20 12.81 -13.80
C ILE A 281 6.91 13.84 -14.90
N LYS A 282 5.65 14.19 -15.12
CA LYS A 282 5.24 15.21 -16.09
C LYS A 282 5.85 16.58 -15.77
N GLU A 283 5.96 16.93 -14.50
CA GLU A 283 6.59 18.16 -14.00
C GLU A 283 8.14 18.11 -14.05
N GLY A 284 8.74 16.93 -14.35
CA GLY A 284 10.18 16.73 -14.35
C GLY A 284 10.81 16.65 -12.96
N LEU A 285 10.01 16.44 -11.92
CA LEU A 285 10.44 16.33 -10.52
C LEU A 285 10.73 14.88 -10.09
N LEU A 286 10.06 13.89 -10.71
CA LEU A 286 10.36 12.46 -10.56
C LEU A 286 10.90 11.94 -11.91
N THR A 287 12.02 11.25 -11.88
CA THR A 287 12.71 10.77 -13.10
C THR A 287 12.02 9.54 -13.69
N SER A 288 11.73 8.57 -12.85
CA SER A 288 10.96 7.38 -13.22
C SER A 288 10.37 6.67 -12.00
N THR A 289 9.36 5.85 -12.28
CA THR A 289 8.77 4.91 -11.34
C THR A 289 8.49 3.59 -12.06
N ALA A 290 8.35 2.50 -11.32
CA ALA A 290 7.86 1.22 -11.86
C ALA A 290 6.38 1.07 -11.50
N LEU A 291 5.53 0.76 -12.49
CA LEU A 291 4.11 0.53 -12.22
C LEU A 291 3.92 -0.68 -11.30
N GLN A 292 3.13 -0.51 -10.26
CA GLN A 292 2.48 -1.54 -9.48
C GLN A 292 0.97 -1.34 -9.63
N SER A 293 0.37 -2.05 -10.59
CA SER A 293 -1.04 -1.80 -10.94
C SER A 293 -1.98 -2.35 -9.87
N ALA A 294 -2.53 -1.48 -9.03
CA ALA A 294 -3.56 -1.88 -8.07
C ALA A 294 -4.82 -2.42 -8.75
N ALA A 295 -5.16 -1.91 -9.94
CA ALA A 295 -6.29 -2.39 -10.72
C ALA A 295 -6.07 -3.84 -11.22
N ASP A 296 -4.87 -4.16 -11.74
CA ASP A 296 -4.57 -5.51 -12.21
C ASP A 296 -4.45 -6.50 -11.04
N LEU A 297 -3.82 -6.08 -9.92
CA LEU A 297 -3.77 -6.87 -8.69
C LEU A 297 -5.18 -7.16 -8.17
N ALA A 298 -6.06 -6.16 -8.14
CA ALA A 298 -7.44 -6.33 -7.70
C ALA A 298 -8.21 -7.26 -8.63
N ALA A 299 -8.08 -7.08 -9.95
CA ALA A 299 -8.75 -7.92 -10.94
C ALA A 299 -8.36 -9.40 -10.77
N LYS A 300 -7.05 -9.69 -10.66
CA LYS A 300 -6.54 -11.06 -10.43
C LYS A 300 -7.01 -11.61 -9.08
N ASN A 301 -6.87 -10.86 -7.98
CA ASN A 301 -7.31 -11.30 -6.66
C ASN A 301 -8.81 -11.65 -6.64
N MET A 302 -9.68 -10.82 -7.25
CA MET A 302 -11.12 -11.08 -7.28
C MET A 302 -11.50 -12.23 -8.22
N GLU A 303 -10.80 -12.39 -9.33
CA GLU A 303 -10.96 -13.55 -10.21
C GLU A 303 -10.62 -14.86 -9.47
N TYR A 304 -9.46 -14.90 -8.79
CA TYR A 304 -9.07 -16.07 -8.02
C TYR A 304 -9.95 -16.29 -6.79
N ALA A 305 -10.40 -15.23 -6.13
CA ALA A 305 -11.36 -15.33 -5.05
C ALA A 305 -12.65 -16.03 -5.53
N ASN A 306 -13.19 -15.62 -6.68
CA ASN A 306 -14.34 -16.27 -7.27
C ASN A 306 -14.09 -17.76 -7.56
N LYS A 307 -12.98 -18.12 -8.19
CA LYS A 307 -12.64 -19.51 -8.52
C LYS A 307 -12.47 -20.39 -7.27
N ILE A 308 -11.88 -19.82 -6.20
CA ILE A 308 -11.66 -20.54 -4.94
C ILE A 308 -12.99 -20.77 -4.21
N VAL A 309 -13.80 -19.74 -4.04
CA VAL A 309 -15.05 -19.87 -3.27
C VAL A 309 -16.12 -20.70 -4.01
N THR A 310 -16.03 -20.81 -5.34
CA THR A 310 -16.87 -21.72 -6.15
C THR A 310 -16.32 -23.15 -6.22
N GLY A 311 -15.09 -23.38 -5.71
CA GLY A 311 -14.47 -24.70 -5.68
C GLY A 311 -13.85 -25.12 -7.03
N GLU A 312 -13.62 -24.17 -7.94
CA GLU A 312 -12.96 -24.45 -9.23
C GLU A 312 -11.47 -24.75 -9.07
N ILE A 313 -10.78 -24.00 -8.18
CA ILE A 313 -9.38 -24.19 -7.83
C ILE A 313 -9.16 -24.10 -6.32
N LYS A 314 -7.98 -24.51 -5.85
CA LYS A 314 -7.52 -24.26 -4.47
C LYS A 314 -6.66 -23.00 -4.41
N ALA A 315 -6.61 -22.34 -3.26
CA ALA A 315 -5.72 -21.18 -3.06
C ALA A 315 -4.25 -21.52 -3.37
N THR A 316 -3.78 -22.71 -3.00
CA THR A 316 -2.42 -23.19 -3.25
C THR A 316 -2.05 -23.38 -4.73
N GLU A 317 -3.02 -23.27 -5.64
CA GLU A 317 -2.78 -23.32 -7.10
C GLU A 317 -2.58 -21.91 -7.69
N VAL A 318 -2.73 -20.87 -6.87
CA VAL A 318 -2.58 -19.48 -7.28
C VAL A 318 -1.10 -19.06 -7.09
N ASN A 319 -0.45 -18.69 -8.18
CA ASN A 319 0.88 -18.11 -8.19
C ASN A 319 0.97 -17.19 -9.41
N ASP A 320 0.56 -15.95 -9.24
CA ASP A 320 0.41 -15.01 -10.37
C ASP A 320 0.99 -13.63 -10.01
N TYR A 321 1.69 -13.04 -10.97
CA TYR A 321 2.34 -11.74 -10.82
C TYR A 321 1.89 -10.79 -11.91
N VAL A 322 1.72 -9.51 -11.55
CA VAL A 322 1.45 -8.45 -12.51
C VAL A 322 2.76 -7.86 -13.03
N ASP A 323 2.76 -7.38 -14.27
CA ASP A 323 3.90 -6.71 -14.87
C ASP A 323 4.23 -5.40 -14.15
N ALA A 324 5.51 -5.03 -14.15
CA ALA A 324 6.04 -3.82 -13.54
C ALA A 324 6.75 -2.91 -14.59
N PRO A 325 6.04 -2.40 -15.62
CA PRO A 325 6.65 -1.55 -16.62
C PRO A 325 7.15 -0.23 -16.03
N GLU A 326 8.27 0.27 -16.58
CA GLU A 326 8.77 1.60 -16.25
C GLU A 326 7.81 2.69 -16.75
N ILE A 327 7.59 3.69 -15.90
CA ILE A 327 6.94 4.95 -16.25
C ILE A 327 7.97 6.07 -16.15
N ASN A 328 8.12 6.84 -17.22
CA ASN A 328 9.03 7.95 -17.33
C ASN A 328 8.47 9.01 -18.27
N ILE A 329 9.21 10.07 -18.52
CA ILE A 329 8.73 11.22 -19.33
C ILE A 329 8.27 10.81 -20.75
N ASP A 330 8.84 9.77 -21.33
CA ASP A 330 8.54 9.35 -22.70
C ASP A 330 7.18 8.65 -22.82
N ASN A 331 6.64 8.13 -21.71
CA ASN A 331 5.42 7.30 -21.72
C ASN A 331 4.37 7.70 -20.67
N VAL A 332 4.65 8.66 -19.81
CA VAL A 332 3.79 9.03 -18.68
C VAL A 332 2.39 9.51 -19.09
N GLU A 333 2.26 10.15 -20.25
CA GLU A 333 0.98 10.71 -20.70
C GLU A 333 -0.13 9.65 -20.83
N LYS A 334 0.22 8.41 -21.24
CA LYS A 334 -0.76 7.32 -21.31
C LYS A 334 -1.29 6.90 -19.93
N TYR A 335 -0.45 6.98 -18.89
CA TYR A 335 -0.84 6.65 -17.50
C TYR A 335 -1.64 7.79 -16.88
N ILE A 336 -1.26 9.04 -17.14
CA ILE A 336 -2.06 10.21 -16.76
C ILE A 336 -3.46 10.11 -17.35
N GLN A 337 -3.57 9.78 -18.65
CA GLN A 337 -4.88 9.60 -19.29
C GLN A 337 -5.69 8.48 -18.64
N MET A 338 -5.05 7.36 -18.30
CA MET A 338 -5.70 6.26 -17.55
C MET A 338 -6.29 6.76 -16.21
N TYR A 339 -5.52 7.56 -15.46
CA TYR A 339 -5.98 8.13 -14.18
C TYR A 339 -7.07 9.20 -14.34
N VAL A 340 -7.05 9.95 -15.44
CA VAL A 340 -8.14 10.87 -15.81
C VAL A 340 -9.42 10.10 -16.13
N ASP A 341 -9.32 9.05 -16.93
CA ASP A 341 -10.45 8.20 -17.33
C ASP A 341 -11.09 7.50 -16.10
N ASN A 342 -10.28 7.17 -15.08
CA ASN A 342 -10.74 6.58 -13.82
C ASN A 342 -11.19 7.63 -12.79
N GLY A 343 -11.02 8.93 -13.06
CA GLY A 343 -11.42 10.03 -12.18
C GLY A 343 -10.47 10.27 -10.99
N GLU A 344 -9.27 9.68 -11.01
CA GLU A 344 -8.24 9.88 -9.99
C GLU A 344 -7.44 11.17 -10.23
N ILE A 345 -7.26 11.58 -11.48
CA ILE A 345 -6.71 12.88 -11.87
C ILE A 345 -7.85 13.74 -12.41
N THR A 346 -8.00 14.94 -11.89
CA THR A 346 -9.00 15.92 -12.31
C THR A 346 -8.36 17.04 -13.13
N ASP A 347 -9.18 17.84 -13.83
CA ASP A 347 -8.72 19.03 -14.55
C ASP A 347 -7.96 20.02 -13.64
N GLU A 348 -8.30 20.08 -12.35
CA GLU A 348 -7.59 20.91 -11.36
C GLU A 348 -6.17 20.40 -11.12
N ASN A 349 -5.96 19.08 -11.09
CA ASN A 349 -4.63 18.48 -10.95
C ASN A 349 -3.76 18.72 -12.20
N LEU A 350 -4.37 18.74 -13.38
CA LEU A 350 -3.66 18.97 -14.65
C LEU A 350 -3.30 20.45 -14.88
N ALA A 351 -3.96 21.36 -14.19
CA ALA A 351 -3.77 22.81 -14.36
C ALA A 351 -2.67 23.39 -13.46
N LYS A 352 -2.12 22.63 -12.54
CA LYS A 352 -1.02 22.97 -11.65
C LYS A 352 0.32 22.67 -12.28
#